data_f65a924451eb592c7e930da38fb78128
#
_entry.id   f65a924451eb592c7e930da38fb78128
#
_cell.length_a   1.000
_cell.length_b   1.000
_cell.length_c   1.000
_cell.angle_alpha   90.00
_cell.angle_beta   90.00
_cell.angle_gamma   90.00
#
_symmetry.space_group_name_H-M   'P 1'
#
loop_
_entity.id
_entity.type
_entity.pdbx_description
1 polymer ?
#
loop_
_entity_poly.entity_id
_entity_poly.type
_entity_poly.pdbx_seq_one_letter_code
_entity_poly.pdbx_strand_id
1 'polypeptide(L)'
;MKYFGAHVSASGGVENAVRNAKDIGATAFALFTKNQRQWLAPELTPSQIEIFKQAMAEAGYSAAQVLPHDSYLINLGHPDEDGLEKSRGSFFEEMHRCELLGLDRLNFHPGSHLKRIDEEGSLKRIAESINMALERSKGVTAVLENTAGQGSNLGFKFEHLAYIIDRVEDKSRVGVCLDTCHSFAAGYDLRTREACDATFAEFERIVGFKYLRGMHLNDAMRPLGSRIDRHSPLGDGEIGWECFKYIAGDARFDNMPLILETPDEERWAKEIEILNNYAKQ
;
A
#
# COMPACT_ATOMS: atom_id res chain seq x y z
N MET A 1 12.26 11.35 -9.68
CA MET A 1 13.23 10.42 -9.01
C MET A 1 12.46 9.21 -8.52
N LYS A 2 13.00 8.00 -8.70
CA LYS A 2 12.39 6.76 -8.21
C LYS A 2 12.80 6.47 -6.77
N TYR A 3 11.87 6.03 -5.95
CA TYR A 3 12.13 5.62 -4.57
C TYR A 3 11.79 4.13 -4.43
N PHE A 4 12.79 3.27 -4.55
CA PHE A 4 12.63 1.82 -4.41
C PHE A 4 12.97 1.35 -3.00
N GLY A 5 12.20 0.40 -2.50
CA GLY A 5 12.44 -0.21 -1.20
C GLY A 5 11.62 -1.46 -0.98
N ALA A 6 11.51 -1.86 0.29
CA ALA A 6 10.77 -3.06 0.67
C ALA A 6 9.94 -2.82 1.95
N HIS A 7 8.99 -3.72 2.20
CA HIS A 7 8.22 -3.77 3.44
C HIS A 7 9.04 -4.45 4.53
N VAL A 8 9.81 -3.65 5.23
CA VAL A 8 10.82 -4.15 6.16
C VAL A 8 10.26 -4.34 7.57
N SER A 9 10.90 -5.22 8.33
CA SER A 9 10.52 -5.50 9.71
C SER A 9 10.75 -4.29 10.63
N ALA A 10 9.76 -3.99 11.48
CA ALA A 10 9.83 -3.05 12.60
C ALA A 10 9.95 -3.77 13.95
N SER A 11 10.36 -5.03 13.95
CA SER A 11 10.49 -5.83 15.19
C SER A 11 11.49 -5.21 16.14
N GLY A 12 11.09 -5.07 17.40
CA GLY A 12 11.92 -4.46 18.45
C GLY A 12 11.83 -2.94 18.55
N GLY A 13 11.16 -2.26 17.59
CA GLY A 13 10.95 -0.82 17.57
C GLY A 13 10.78 -0.29 16.14
N VAL A 14 9.93 0.74 15.98
CA VAL A 14 9.65 1.29 14.63
C VAL A 14 10.89 1.85 13.94
N GLU A 15 11.87 2.34 14.70
CA GLU A 15 13.15 2.83 14.19
C GLU A 15 14.00 1.73 13.52
N ASN A 16 13.77 0.46 13.85
CA ASN A 16 14.48 -0.65 13.21
C ASN A 16 14.08 -0.79 11.74
N ALA A 17 12.87 -0.41 11.36
CA ALA A 17 12.47 -0.38 9.96
C ALA A 17 13.36 0.57 9.13
N VAL A 18 13.73 1.72 9.69
CA VAL A 18 14.63 2.68 9.04
C VAL A 18 16.02 2.07 8.80
N ARG A 19 16.56 1.35 9.79
CA ARG A 19 17.87 0.67 9.70
C ARG A 19 17.82 -0.46 8.67
N ASN A 20 16.79 -1.32 8.77
CA ASN A 20 16.60 -2.44 7.86
C ASN A 20 16.48 -1.97 6.39
N ALA A 21 15.77 -0.87 6.15
CA ALA A 21 15.68 -0.27 4.82
C ALA A 21 17.06 0.23 4.32
N LYS A 22 17.83 0.85 5.19
CA LYS A 22 19.18 1.33 4.86
C LYS A 22 20.12 0.19 4.51
N ASP A 23 20.06 -0.91 5.26
CA ASP A 23 20.93 -2.07 5.10
C ASP A 23 20.77 -2.78 3.75
N ILE A 24 19.56 -2.72 3.16
CA ILE A 24 19.28 -3.25 1.81
C ILE A 24 19.46 -2.21 0.68
N GLY A 25 19.98 -1.02 1.00
CA GLY A 25 20.19 0.06 0.01
C GLY A 25 18.89 0.71 -0.52
N ALA A 26 17.80 0.59 0.23
CA ALA A 26 16.52 1.15 -0.16
C ALA A 26 16.51 2.69 -0.08
N THR A 27 15.71 3.33 -0.94
CA THR A 27 15.43 4.77 -0.94
C THR A 27 13.98 5.08 -0.53
N ALA A 28 13.19 4.05 -0.26
CA ALA A 28 11.86 4.09 0.32
C ALA A 28 11.66 2.84 1.19
N PHE A 29 10.62 2.82 2.01
CA PHE A 29 10.24 1.59 2.72
C PHE A 29 8.79 1.61 3.18
N ALA A 30 8.26 0.42 3.46
CA ALA A 30 7.02 0.23 4.19
C ALA A 30 7.31 -0.44 5.54
N LEU A 31 6.41 -0.25 6.49
CA LEU A 31 6.46 -0.89 7.81
C LEU A 31 5.05 -1.03 8.37
N PHE A 32 4.87 -1.98 9.28
CA PHE A 32 3.74 -1.96 10.21
C PHE A 32 4.11 -1.11 11.43
N THR A 33 3.28 -0.12 11.77
CA THR A 33 3.52 0.74 12.94
C THR A 33 3.21 0.05 14.27
N LYS A 34 2.55 -1.11 14.22
CA LYS A 34 2.28 -2.06 15.30
C LYS A 34 2.27 -3.49 14.76
N ASN A 35 2.13 -4.48 15.63
CA ASN A 35 1.98 -5.87 15.18
C ASN A 35 0.68 -6.03 14.37
N GLN A 36 0.82 -6.39 13.09
CA GLN A 36 -0.28 -6.52 12.11
C GLN A 36 -1.27 -7.66 12.43
N ARG A 37 -1.00 -8.48 13.44
CA ARG A 37 -1.87 -9.58 13.90
C ARG A 37 -2.56 -9.27 15.22
N GLN A 38 -2.46 -8.03 15.70
CA GLN A 38 -3.06 -7.59 16.97
C GLN A 38 -3.95 -6.37 16.74
N TRP A 39 -5.13 -6.40 17.37
CA TRP A 39 -6.09 -5.28 17.32
C TRP A 39 -5.60 -4.06 18.10
N LEU A 40 -4.99 -4.29 19.24
CA LEU A 40 -4.51 -3.25 20.15
C LEU A 40 -3.00 -3.33 20.29
N ALA A 41 -2.37 -2.19 20.41
CA ALA A 41 -0.96 -2.06 20.77
C ALA A 41 -0.81 -0.98 21.84
N PRO A 42 0.26 -1.02 22.64
CA PRO A 42 0.60 0.10 23.52
C PRO A 42 0.77 1.38 22.73
N GLU A 43 0.43 2.51 23.32
CA GLU A 43 0.72 3.82 22.73
C GLU A 43 2.22 3.99 22.51
N LEU A 44 2.58 4.72 21.46
CA LEU A 44 3.97 5.10 21.22
C LEU A 44 4.41 6.09 22.31
N THR A 45 5.47 5.76 23.00
CA THR A 45 6.05 6.69 23.98
C THR A 45 6.74 7.88 23.29
N PRO A 46 6.84 9.05 23.94
CA PRO A 46 7.57 10.19 23.36
C PRO A 46 9.01 9.83 22.95
N SER A 47 9.67 8.96 23.72
CA SER A 47 11.02 8.49 23.39
C SER A 47 11.07 7.66 22.10
N GLN A 48 10.11 6.75 21.90
CA GLN A 48 10.04 5.95 20.66
C GLN A 48 9.79 6.84 19.43
N ILE A 49 8.90 7.84 19.58
CA ILE A 49 8.62 8.81 18.50
C ILE A 49 9.87 9.60 18.15
N GLU A 50 10.60 10.08 19.13
CA GLU A 50 11.82 10.87 18.91
C GLU A 50 12.93 10.02 18.27
N ILE A 51 13.15 8.79 18.74
CA ILE A 51 14.15 7.86 18.19
C ILE A 51 13.83 7.55 16.73
N PHE A 52 12.55 7.32 16.38
CA PHE A 52 12.15 7.10 14.99
C PHE A 52 12.44 8.32 14.11
N LYS A 53 12.03 9.52 14.54
CA LYS A 53 12.26 10.76 13.80
C LYS A 53 13.74 11.06 13.60
N GLN A 54 14.55 10.82 14.63
CA GLN A 54 16.00 10.95 14.53
C GLN A 54 16.59 9.95 13.55
N ALA A 55 16.20 8.68 13.60
CA ALA A 55 16.65 7.65 12.65
C ALA A 55 16.30 8.01 11.20
N MET A 56 15.07 8.52 10.96
CA MET A 56 14.65 9.02 9.64
C MET A 56 15.55 10.14 9.14
N ALA A 57 15.84 11.15 9.98
CA ALA A 57 16.68 12.28 9.62
C ALA A 57 18.14 11.85 9.35
N GLU A 58 18.73 11.00 10.19
CA GLU A 58 20.09 10.48 10.03
C GLU A 58 20.23 9.61 8.76
N ALA A 59 19.20 8.85 8.41
CA ALA A 59 19.17 8.04 7.19
C ALA A 59 18.87 8.84 5.92
N GLY A 60 18.38 10.10 6.07
CA GLY A 60 18.00 10.98 4.97
C GLY A 60 16.67 10.65 4.33
N TYR A 61 15.77 9.98 5.06
CA TYR A 61 14.39 9.72 4.62
C TYR A 61 13.45 10.86 5.00
N SER A 62 12.48 11.13 4.13
CA SER A 62 11.32 11.97 4.40
C SER A 62 10.03 11.14 4.45
N ALA A 63 8.95 11.70 4.96
CA ALA A 63 7.65 11.03 4.96
C ALA A 63 7.19 10.59 3.56
N ALA A 64 7.55 11.34 2.53
CA ALA A 64 7.21 11.02 1.13
C ALA A 64 7.79 9.68 0.62
N GLN A 65 8.79 9.13 1.31
CA GLN A 65 9.46 7.88 0.97
C GLN A 65 8.97 6.68 1.80
N VAL A 66 8.00 6.90 2.69
CA VAL A 66 7.51 5.85 3.57
C VAL A 66 6.04 5.55 3.26
N LEU A 67 5.71 4.26 3.13
CA LEU A 67 4.36 3.76 2.89
C LEU A 67 3.95 2.80 4.01
N PRO A 68 3.58 3.30 5.21
CA PRO A 68 3.14 2.42 6.29
C PRO A 68 1.90 1.63 5.88
N HIS A 69 1.79 0.40 6.34
CA HIS A 69 0.64 -0.45 6.10
C HIS A 69 -0.12 -0.72 7.40
N ASP A 70 -1.46 -0.79 7.32
CA ASP A 70 -2.29 -1.14 8.46
C ASP A 70 -2.33 -2.65 8.74
N SER A 71 -2.99 -3.01 9.85
CA SER A 71 -3.20 -4.41 10.23
C SER A 71 -4.16 -5.12 9.27
N TYR A 72 -3.81 -6.32 8.83
CA TYR A 72 -4.68 -7.21 8.03
C TYR A 72 -6.00 -7.62 8.72
N LEU A 73 -6.16 -7.33 10.00
CA LEU A 73 -7.40 -7.57 10.74
C LEU A 73 -8.49 -6.55 10.44
N ILE A 74 -8.11 -5.37 9.94
CA ILE A 74 -9.02 -4.26 9.68
C ILE A 74 -9.88 -4.55 8.45
N ASN A 75 -11.19 -4.39 8.60
CA ASN A 75 -12.16 -4.49 7.51
C ASN A 75 -13.14 -3.31 7.59
N LEU A 76 -12.84 -2.23 6.88
CA LEU A 76 -13.66 -1.01 6.89
C LEU A 76 -15.01 -1.17 6.17
N GLY A 77 -15.21 -2.28 5.45
CA GLY A 77 -16.46 -2.67 4.81
C GLY A 77 -17.24 -3.75 5.56
N HIS A 78 -16.89 -4.02 6.83
CA HIS A 78 -17.47 -5.14 7.61
C HIS A 78 -19.00 -5.08 7.67
N PRO A 79 -19.72 -6.21 7.43
CA PRO A 79 -21.18 -6.24 7.42
C PRO A 79 -21.83 -6.04 8.78
N ASP A 80 -21.18 -6.49 9.87
CA ASP A 80 -21.68 -6.34 11.23
C ASP A 80 -21.17 -5.06 11.88
N GLU A 81 -22.03 -4.41 12.65
CA GLU A 81 -21.69 -3.14 13.29
C GLU A 81 -20.54 -3.26 14.29
N ASP A 82 -20.56 -4.28 15.15
CA ASP A 82 -19.50 -4.51 16.13
C ASP A 82 -18.12 -4.73 15.44
N GLY A 83 -18.10 -5.50 14.34
CA GLY A 83 -16.90 -5.73 13.55
C GLY A 83 -16.41 -4.48 12.82
N LEU A 84 -17.36 -3.67 12.36
CA LEU A 84 -17.08 -2.40 11.70
C LEU A 84 -16.50 -1.37 12.68
N GLU A 85 -17.12 -1.18 13.84
CA GLU A 85 -16.65 -0.24 14.86
C GLU A 85 -15.27 -0.63 15.41
N LYS A 86 -15.03 -1.94 15.59
CA LYS A 86 -13.70 -2.45 15.97
C LYS A 86 -12.64 -2.13 14.91
N SER A 87 -12.98 -2.30 13.64
CA SER A 87 -12.10 -1.99 12.49
C SER A 87 -11.83 -0.48 12.40
N ARG A 88 -12.87 0.34 12.53
CA ARG A 88 -12.77 1.82 12.57
C ARG A 88 -11.86 2.29 13.68
N GLY A 89 -12.05 1.77 14.90
CA GLY A 89 -11.21 2.10 16.05
C GLY A 89 -9.73 1.77 15.83
N SER A 90 -9.45 0.58 15.27
CA SER A 90 -8.07 0.16 14.97
C SER A 90 -7.47 0.98 13.82
N PHE A 91 -8.24 1.27 12.77
CA PHE A 91 -7.78 2.12 11.66
C PHE A 91 -7.45 3.54 12.11
N PHE A 92 -8.31 4.12 12.95
CA PHE A 92 -8.03 5.44 13.54
C PHE A 92 -6.75 5.44 14.38
N GLU A 93 -6.54 4.41 15.21
CA GLU A 93 -5.30 4.25 15.97
C GLU A 93 -4.07 4.23 15.05
N GLU A 94 -4.12 3.50 13.94
CA GLU A 94 -2.99 3.42 12.99
C GLU A 94 -2.75 4.75 12.26
N MET A 95 -3.80 5.46 11.88
CA MET A 95 -3.69 6.84 11.36
C MET A 95 -3.02 7.76 12.37
N HIS A 96 -3.42 7.68 13.65
CA HIS A 96 -2.83 8.48 14.73
C HIS A 96 -1.36 8.12 14.98
N ARG A 97 -0.99 6.84 14.91
CA ARG A 97 0.42 6.41 15.00
C ARG A 97 1.26 7.00 13.86
N CYS A 98 0.74 7.03 12.64
CA CYS A 98 1.40 7.71 11.52
C CYS A 98 1.59 9.21 11.80
N GLU A 99 0.56 9.90 12.30
CA GLU A 99 0.64 11.32 12.69
C GLU A 99 1.73 11.56 13.74
N LEU A 100 1.79 10.77 14.81
CA LEU A 100 2.80 10.86 15.85
C LEU A 100 4.23 10.67 15.32
N LEU A 101 4.41 9.70 14.42
CA LEU A 101 5.70 9.42 13.78
C LEU A 101 6.09 10.46 12.72
N GLY A 102 5.20 11.38 12.34
CA GLY A 102 5.44 12.37 11.30
C GLY A 102 5.35 11.80 9.88
N LEU A 103 4.62 10.68 9.71
CA LEU A 103 4.34 10.07 8.42
C LEU A 103 3.07 10.68 7.82
N ASP A 104 3.01 10.82 6.50
CA ASP A 104 1.98 11.58 5.78
C ASP A 104 0.90 10.70 5.12
N ARG A 105 0.98 9.38 5.28
CA ARG A 105 0.05 8.42 4.67
C ARG A 105 -0.04 7.13 5.46
N LEU A 106 -1.13 6.38 5.23
CA LEU A 106 -1.32 5.00 5.69
C LEU A 106 -1.94 4.20 4.56
N ASN A 107 -1.27 3.14 4.11
CA ASN A 107 -1.77 2.18 3.13
C ASN A 107 -2.61 1.12 3.82
N PHE A 108 -3.71 0.69 3.17
CA PHE A 108 -4.60 -0.32 3.72
C PHE A 108 -5.43 -1.02 2.64
N HIS A 109 -5.77 -2.28 2.88
CA HIS A 109 -6.76 -2.99 2.08
C HIS A 109 -8.17 -2.45 2.39
N PRO A 110 -9.00 -2.12 1.39
CA PRO A 110 -10.30 -1.48 1.63
C PRO A 110 -11.21 -2.26 2.57
N GLY A 111 -11.26 -3.60 2.40
CA GLY A 111 -12.09 -4.47 3.21
C GLY A 111 -12.85 -5.51 2.39
N SER A 112 -13.85 -6.11 3.00
CA SER A 112 -14.53 -7.29 2.48
C SER A 112 -16.00 -7.30 2.92
N HIS A 113 -16.92 -7.63 1.99
CA HIS A 113 -18.34 -7.75 2.27
C HIS A 113 -18.74 -9.09 2.95
N LEU A 114 -17.79 -10.01 3.12
CA LEU A 114 -17.96 -11.33 3.74
C LEU A 114 -19.13 -12.15 3.18
N LYS A 115 -19.64 -11.81 1.99
CA LYS A 115 -20.84 -12.39 1.34
C LYS A 115 -22.12 -12.24 2.18
N ARG A 116 -22.19 -11.22 3.05
CA ARG A 116 -23.30 -10.96 3.97
C ARG A 116 -24.06 -9.67 3.67
N ILE A 117 -23.43 -8.76 2.93
CA ILE A 117 -24.04 -7.57 2.31
C ILE A 117 -23.58 -7.50 0.85
N ASP A 118 -24.19 -6.65 0.05
CA ASP A 118 -23.76 -6.43 -1.32
C ASP A 118 -22.44 -5.61 -1.41
N GLU A 119 -21.81 -5.62 -2.57
CA GLU A 119 -20.55 -4.90 -2.80
C GLU A 119 -20.73 -3.40 -2.57
N GLU A 120 -21.82 -2.81 -3.05
CA GLU A 120 -22.07 -1.36 -2.93
C GLU A 120 -22.25 -0.91 -1.48
N GLY A 121 -23.02 -1.66 -0.68
CA GLY A 121 -23.19 -1.39 0.75
C GLY A 121 -21.86 -1.46 1.51
N SER A 122 -20.99 -2.41 1.16
CA SER A 122 -19.66 -2.51 1.78
C SER A 122 -18.74 -1.37 1.32
N LEU A 123 -18.72 -1.00 0.04
CA LEU A 123 -17.95 0.13 -0.48
C LEU A 123 -18.37 1.47 0.17
N LYS A 124 -19.67 1.64 0.42
CA LYS A 124 -20.19 2.81 1.13
C LYS A 124 -19.66 2.87 2.56
N ARG A 125 -19.70 1.75 3.31
CA ARG A 125 -19.14 1.67 4.67
C ARG A 125 -17.65 1.99 4.71
N ILE A 126 -16.88 1.55 3.70
CA ILE A 126 -15.46 1.88 3.57
C ILE A 126 -15.28 3.40 3.45
N ALA A 127 -16.00 4.06 2.56
CA ALA A 127 -15.92 5.51 2.38
C ALA A 127 -16.31 6.28 3.65
N GLU A 128 -17.39 5.87 4.32
CA GLU A 128 -17.82 6.45 5.61
C GLU A 128 -16.74 6.29 6.69
N SER A 129 -16.12 5.11 6.77
CA SER A 129 -15.05 4.84 7.74
C SER A 129 -13.82 5.69 7.50
N ILE A 130 -13.45 5.92 6.22
CA ILE A 130 -12.37 6.83 5.84
C ILE A 130 -12.71 8.26 6.27
N ASN A 131 -13.92 8.76 5.97
CA ASN A 131 -14.34 10.12 6.37
C ASN A 131 -14.22 10.30 7.87
N MET A 132 -14.74 9.35 8.67
CA MET A 132 -14.63 9.39 10.14
C MET A 132 -13.18 9.42 10.63
N ALA A 133 -12.27 8.69 9.98
CA ALA A 133 -10.85 8.67 10.34
C ALA A 133 -10.15 10.00 9.95
N LEU A 134 -10.48 10.55 8.78
CA LEU A 134 -9.91 11.82 8.31
C LEU A 134 -10.36 13.02 9.17
N GLU A 135 -11.59 13.00 9.70
CA GLU A 135 -12.06 14.02 10.65
C GLU A 135 -11.26 14.03 11.96
N ARG A 136 -10.81 12.84 12.40
CA ARG A 136 -10.11 12.65 13.69
C ARG A 136 -8.59 12.74 13.60
N SER A 137 -8.02 12.68 12.39
CA SER A 137 -6.57 12.72 12.15
C SER A 137 -6.16 13.96 11.37
N LYS A 138 -4.87 14.31 11.44
CA LYS A 138 -4.32 15.45 10.70
C LYS A 138 -3.09 15.05 9.89
N GLY A 139 -3.02 15.56 8.66
CA GLY A 139 -1.81 15.44 7.83
C GLY A 139 -1.53 14.04 7.28
N VAL A 140 -2.35 13.02 7.61
CA VAL A 140 -2.19 11.65 7.10
C VAL A 140 -3.21 11.36 6.02
N THR A 141 -2.75 10.86 4.88
CA THR A 141 -3.58 10.46 3.73
C THR A 141 -3.97 8.99 3.87
N ALA A 142 -5.25 8.68 3.74
CA ALA A 142 -5.75 7.31 3.63
C ALA A 142 -5.47 6.78 2.22
N VAL A 143 -4.61 5.77 2.09
CA VAL A 143 -4.17 5.21 0.81
C VAL A 143 -4.80 3.83 0.61
N LEU A 144 -5.79 3.77 -0.29
CA LEU A 144 -6.49 2.54 -0.66
C LEU A 144 -5.60 1.66 -1.52
N GLU A 145 -5.30 0.45 -1.07
CA GLU A 145 -4.64 -0.52 -1.91
C GLU A 145 -5.64 -1.29 -2.76
N ASN A 146 -5.34 -1.46 -4.06
CA ASN A 146 -6.10 -2.42 -4.84
C ASN A 146 -5.80 -3.83 -4.37
N THR A 147 -6.78 -4.74 -4.47
CA THR A 147 -6.65 -6.13 -4.02
C THR A 147 -6.77 -7.11 -5.18
N ALA A 148 -6.36 -8.35 -4.96
CA ALA A 148 -6.55 -9.44 -5.93
C ALA A 148 -8.03 -9.83 -6.12
N GLY A 149 -8.92 -9.42 -5.21
CA GLY A 149 -10.32 -9.85 -5.20
C GLY A 149 -10.49 -11.28 -4.70
N GLN A 150 -9.57 -11.77 -3.89
CA GLN A 150 -9.67 -13.10 -3.29
C GLN A 150 -10.85 -13.16 -2.32
N GLY A 151 -11.64 -14.21 -2.42
CA GLY A 151 -12.79 -14.45 -1.51
C GLY A 151 -13.93 -13.44 -1.72
N SER A 152 -13.99 -12.42 -0.88
CA SER A 152 -14.97 -11.33 -0.90
C SER A 152 -14.31 -9.95 -0.70
N ASN A 153 -13.00 -9.88 -0.90
CA ASN A 153 -12.24 -8.63 -0.80
C ASN A 153 -12.65 -7.66 -1.92
N LEU A 154 -12.82 -6.40 -1.54
CA LEU A 154 -13.13 -5.30 -2.44
C LEU A 154 -11.86 -4.52 -2.80
N GLY A 155 -11.96 -3.61 -3.80
CA GLY A 155 -10.81 -2.87 -4.29
C GLY A 155 -10.12 -3.52 -5.49
N PHE A 156 -10.55 -4.70 -5.95
CA PHE A 156 -9.97 -5.40 -7.08
C PHE A 156 -10.34 -4.81 -8.46
N LYS A 157 -11.40 -4.02 -8.53
CA LYS A 157 -11.77 -3.22 -9.71
C LYS A 157 -11.37 -1.77 -9.49
N PHE A 158 -10.86 -1.11 -10.50
CA PHE A 158 -10.59 0.33 -10.43
C PHE A 158 -11.85 1.14 -10.12
N GLU A 159 -13.01 0.68 -10.57
CA GLU A 159 -14.32 1.27 -10.24
C GLU A 159 -14.63 1.22 -8.73
N HIS A 160 -14.17 0.20 -8.00
CA HIS A 160 -14.32 0.17 -6.54
C HIS A 160 -13.54 1.29 -5.88
N LEU A 161 -12.29 1.52 -6.32
CA LEU A 161 -11.44 2.60 -5.80
C LEU A 161 -12.06 3.98 -6.14
N ALA A 162 -12.49 4.16 -7.38
CA ALA A 162 -13.16 5.38 -7.83
C ALA A 162 -14.45 5.64 -7.05
N TYR A 163 -15.27 4.60 -6.80
CA TYR A 163 -16.50 4.70 -6.01
C TYR A 163 -16.24 5.18 -4.58
N ILE A 164 -15.21 4.63 -3.92
CA ILE A 164 -14.82 5.02 -2.56
C ILE A 164 -14.30 6.47 -2.57
N ILE A 165 -13.36 6.79 -3.47
CA ILE A 165 -12.78 8.13 -3.58
C ILE A 165 -13.87 9.18 -3.83
N ASP A 166 -14.86 8.89 -4.69
CA ASP A 166 -15.96 9.82 -4.98
C ASP A 166 -16.76 10.21 -3.72
N ARG A 167 -16.86 9.31 -2.74
CA ARG A 167 -17.59 9.48 -1.48
C ARG A 167 -16.75 9.96 -0.30
N VAL A 168 -15.43 9.99 -0.43
CA VAL A 168 -14.56 10.63 0.57
C VAL A 168 -14.70 12.14 0.43
N GLU A 169 -14.93 12.85 1.54
CA GLU A 169 -15.17 14.29 1.53
C GLU A 169 -13.89 15.08 1.26
N ASP A 170 -12.83 14.80 1.99
CA ASP A 170 -11.52 15.43 1.78
C ASP A 170 -10.69 14.68 0.71
N LYS A 171 -10.88 15.08 -0.55
CA LYS A 171 -10.17 14.52 -1.70
C LYS A 171 -8.65 14.73 -1.66
N SER A 172 -8.16 15.65 -0.86
CA SER A 172 -6.73 15.91 -0.74
C SER A 172 -6.02 14.88 0.14
N ARG A 173 -6.79 14.20 1.00
CA ARG A 173 -6.29 13.21 1.96
C ARG A 173 -6.75 11.78 1.66
N VAL A 174 -7.10 11.48 0.42
CA VAL A 174 -7.33 10.12 -0.06
C VAL A 174 -6.41 9.84 -1.24
N GLY A 175 -5.90 8.61 -1.33
CA GLY A 175 -5.02 8.17 -2.40
C GLY A 175 -5.16 6.68 -2.68
N VAL A 176 -4.36 6.19 -3.61
CA VAL A 176 -4.32 4.79 -4.02
C VAL A 176 -2.89 4.27 -3.98
N CYS A 177 -2.71 3.04 -3.55
CA CYS A 177 -1.55 2.20 -3.81
C CYS A 177 -1.94 1.15 -4.85
N LEU A 178 -1.13 0.99 -5.90
CA LEU A 178 -1.30 -0.11 -6.86
C LEU A 178 -0.29 -1.22 -6.55
N ASP A 179 -0.80 -2.39 -6.21
CA ASP A 179 -0.03 -3.62 -6.17
C ASP A 179 -0.08 -4.33 -7.53
N THR A 180 1.08 -4.67 -8.09
CA THR A 180 1.19 -5.29 -9.42
C THR A 180 0.70 -6.73 -9.42
N CYS A 181 0.95 -7.51 -8.36
CA CYS A 181 0.41 -8.86 -8.21
C CYS A 181 -1.11 -8.85 -8.07
N HIS A 182 -1.65 -7.95 -7.23
CA HIS A 182 -3.09 -7.79 -7.06
C HIS A 182 -3.79 -7.35 -8.36
N SER A 183 -3.21 -6.38 -9.07
CA SER A 183 -3.71 -5.95 -10.38
C SER A 183 -3.77 -7.10 -11.36
N PHE A 184 -2.70 -7.87 -11.47
CA PHE A 184 -2.61 -9.03 -12.35
C PHE A 184 -3.60 -10.13 -11.96
N ALA A 185 -3.68 -10.46 -10.69
CA ALA A 185 -4.65 -11.42 -10.18
C ALA A 185 -6.10 -10.97 -10.38
N ALA A 186 -6.37 -9.67 -10.36
CA ALA A 186 -7.68 -9.09 -10.63
C ALA A 186 -8.05 -9.10 -12.13
N GLY A 187 -7.08 -9.29 -13.04
CA GLY A 187 -7.31 -9.40 -14.48
C GLY A 187 -6.71 -8.25 -15.30
N TYR A 188 -5.97 -7.34 -14.69
CA TYR A 188 -5.25 -6.28 -15.38
C TYR A 188 -3.88 -6.80 -15.85
N ASP A 189 -3.72 -6.99 -17.15
CA ASP A 189 -2.49 -7.57 -17.72
C ASP A 189 -1.31 -6.57 -17.63
N LEU A 190 -0.16 -7.09 -17.21
CA LEU A 190 1.08 -6.32 -17.02
C LEU A 190 2.29 -6.99 -17.69
N ARG A 191 2.10 -8.05 -18.49
CA ARG A 191 3.20 -8.88 -19.01
C ARG A 191 4.00 -8.25 -20.13
N THR A 192 3.42 -7.31 -20.86
CA THR A 192 4.10 -6.62 -21.97
C THR A 192 3.96 -5.11 -21.82
N ARG A 193 4.77 -4.36 -22.55
CA ARG A 193 4.69 -2.90 -22.57
C ARG A 193 3.30 -2.41 -22.98
N GLU A 194 2.72 -3.01 -24.01
CA GLU A 194 1.38 -2.65 -24.53
C GLU A 194 0.29 -2.96 -23.50
N ALA A 195 0.42 -4.07 -22.76
CA ALA A 195 -0.49 -4.43 -21.69
C ALA A 195 -0.39 -3.46 -20.53
N CYS A 196 0.83 -3.05 -20.15
CA CYS A 196 1.05 -2.00 -19.14
C CYS A 196 0.43 -0.66 -19.58
N ASP A 197 0.66 -0.24 -20.84
CA ASP A 197 0.07 0.97 -21.40
C ASP A 197 -1.46 0.94 -21.30
N ALA A 198 -2.08 -0.17 -21.66
CA ALA A 198 -3.54 -0.35 -21.59
C ALA A 198 -4.05 -0.30 -20.12
N THR A 199 -3.43 -1.07 -19.23
CA THR A 199 -3.81 -1.12 -17.81
C THR A 199 -3.67 0.24 -17.13
N PHE A 200 -2.55 0.93 -17.32
CA PHE A 200 -2.35 2.24 -16.71
C PHE A 200 -3.18 3.35 -17.36
N ALA A 201 -3.52 3.25 -18.65
CA ALA A 201 -4.49 4.14 -19.29
C ALA A 201 -5.91 3.93 -18.71
N GLU A 202 -6.29 2.69 -18.42
CA GLU A 202 -7.57 2.39 -17.76
C GLU A 202 -7.61 2.93 -16.34
N PHE A 203 -6.51 2.78 -15.56
CA PHE A 203 -6.39 3.37 -14.24
C PHE A 203 -6.52 4.90 -14.28
N GLU A 204 -5.82 5.58 -15.22
CA GLU A 204 -5.95 7.03 -15.39
C GLU A 204 -7.37 7.45 -15.70
N ARG A 205 -8.06 6.73 -16.58
CA ARG A 205 -9.44 7.03 -16.99
C ARG A 205 -10.45 6.87 -15.86
N ILE A 206 -10.28 5.85 -15.00
CA ILE A 206 -11.27 5.49 -13.98
C ILE A 206 -10.96 6.18 -12.65
N VAL A 207 -9.70 6.17 -12.21
CA VAL A 207 -9.25 6.68 -10.90
C VAL A 207 -8.46 7.97 -11.04
N GLY A 208 -7.46 7.97 -11.91
CA GLY A 208 -6.54 9.07 -12.17
C GLY A 208 -5.24 9.01 -11.37
N PHE A 209 -4.11 9.23 -12.05
CA PHE A 209 -2.77 9.25 -11.43
C PHE A 209 -2.62 10.31 -10.32
N LYS A 210 -3.45 11.34 -10.34
CA LYS A 210 -3.48 12.36 -9.27
C LYS A 210 -3.74 11.77 -7.87
N TYR A 211 -4.36 10.59 -7.80
CA TYR A 211 -4.61 9.86 -6.56
C TYR A 211 -3.53 8.82 -6.23
N LEU A 212 -2.64 8.48 -7.17
CA LEU A 212 -1.59 7.49 -6.90
C LEU A 212 -0.59 8.05 -5.86
N ARG A 213 -0.34 7.29 -4.79
CA ARG A 213 0.53 7.68 -3.68
C ARG A 213 1.66 6.70 -3.41
N GLY A 214 1.65 5.55 -4.04
CA GLY A 214 2.66 4.52 -3.93
C GLY A 214 2.31 3.30 -4.76
N MET A 215 3.23 2.37 -4.86
CA MET A 215 2.98 1.06 -5.46
C MET A 215 3.64 -0.03 -4.63
N HIS A 216 3.03 -1.22 -4.64
CA HIS A 216 3.72 -2.46 -4.30
C HIS A 216 4.17 -3.14 -5.59
N LEU A 217 5.46 -3.46 -5.67
CA LEU A 217 6.07 -4.12 -6.82
C LEU A 217 6.28 -5.60 -6.49
N ASN A 218 5.33 -6.42 -6.88
CA ASN A 218 5.33 -7.86 -6.62
C ASN A 218 5.04 -8.61 -7.92
N ASP A 219 5.82 -9.66 -8.20
CA ASP A 219 5.44 -10.60 -9.25
C ASP A 219 4.36 -11.56 -8.74
N ALA A 220 3.68 -12.25 -9.62
CA ALA A 220 2.53 -13.10 -9.29
C ALA A 220 2.84 -14.58 -9.52
N MET A 221 2.61 -15.42 -8.49
CA MET A 221 2.74 -16.87 -8.63
C MET A 221 1.58 -17.52 -9.40
N ARG A 222 0.51 -16.79 -9.67
CA ARG A 222 -0.73 -17.33 -10.23
C ARG A 222 -1.11 -16.61 -11.53
N PRO A 223 -1.82 -17.30 -12.44
CA PRO A 223 -2.18 -16.72 -13.74
C PRO A 223 -3.03 -15.46 -13.65
N LEU A 224 -3.02 -14.70 -14.72
CA LEU A 224 -3.87 -13.53 -14.95
C LEU A 224 -5.35 -13.84 -14.61
N GLY A 225 -5.97 -12.98 -13.80
CA GLY A 225 -7.39 -13.10 -13.44
C GLY A 225 -7.70 -14.23 -12.45
N SER A 226 -6.69 -14.83 -11.84
CA SER A 226 -6.85 -15.96 -10.89
C SER A 226 -7.62 -15.62 -9.61
N ARG A 227 -7.68 -14.35 -9.24
CA ARG A 227 -8.22 -13.87 -7.95
C ARG A 227 -7.51 -14.49 -6.75
N ILE A 228 -6.22 -14.83 -6.88
CA ILE A 228 -5.41 -15.43 -5.82
C ILE A 228 -4.21 -14.52 -5.56
N ASP A 229 -4.16 -14.01 -4.35
CA ASP A 229 -3.06 -13.22 -3.85
C ASP A 229 -1.90 -14.14 -3.42
N ARG A 230 -0.85 -14.19 -4.24
CA ARG A 230 0.40 -14.92 -3.97
C ARG A 230 1.53 -14.24 -4.70
N HIS A 231 2.36 -13.54 -3.93
CA HIS A 231 3.54 -12.85 -4.43
C HIS A 231 4.65 -13.83 -4.83
N SER A 232 5.42 -13.45 -5.84
CA SER A 232 6.65 -14.09 -6.29
C SER A 232 7.79 -13.07 -6.30
N PRO A 233 9.05 -13.47 -6.19
CA PRO A 233 10.18 -12.60 -6.47
C PRO A 233 10.08 -12.02 -7.89
N LEU A 234 10.61 -10.81 -8.08
CA LEU A 234 10.52 -10.12 -9.37
C LEU A 234 11.16 -10.93 -10.50
N GLY A 235 10.41 -11.17 -11.56
CA GLY A 235 10.82 -11.90 -12.74
C GLY A 235 10.73 -13.42 -12.64
N ASP A 236 10.35 -13.98 -11.48
CA ASP A 236 10.18 -15.42 -11.27
C ASP A 236 8.69 -15.84 -11.36
N GLY A 237 7.78 -14.88 -11.50
CA GLY A 237 6.34 -15.12 -11.59
C GLY A 237 5.78 -14.97 -13.01
N GLU A 238 4.46 -14.87 -13.09
CA GLU A 238 3.69 -14.81 -14.34
C GLU A 238 3.67 -13.41 -14.99
N ILE A 239 4.08 -12.35 -14.26
CA ILE A 239 4.15 -10.97 -14.80
C ILE A 239 5.47 -10.78 -15.55
N GLY A 240 6.60 -11.16 -14.93
CA GLY A 240 7.94 -11.00 -15.50
C GLY A 240 8.50 -9.58 -15.45
N TRP A 241 9.78 -9.43 -15.84
CA TRP A 241 10.53 -8.18 -15.68
C TRP A 241 10.03 -7.00 -16.53
N GLU A 242 9.29 -7.21 -17.61
CA GLU A 242 8.89 -6.10 -18.51
C GLU A 242 8.01 -5.07 -17.81
N CYS A 243 7.11 -5.50 -16.91
CA CYS A 243 6.32 -4.60 -16.06
C CYS A 243 7.22 -3.70 -15.20
N PHE A 244 8.20 -4.29 -14.52
CA PHE A 244 9.06 -3.59 -13.57
C PHE A 244 10.03 -2.63 -14.27
N LYS A 245 10.51 -2.99 -15.46
CA LYS A 245 11.24 -2.07 -16.35
C LYS A 245 10.39 -0.89 -16.79
N TYR A 246 9.14 -1.18 -17.19
CA TYR A 246 8.18 -0.15 -17.58
C TYR A 246 7.96 0.85 -16.45
N ILE A 247 7.65 0.38 -15.23
CA ILE A 247 7.42 1.25 -14.06
C ILE A 247 8.68 2.03 -13.71
N ALA A 248 9.86 1.39 -13.72
CA ALA A 248 11.12 2.05 -13.42
C ALA A 248 11.46 3.19 -14.40
N GLY A 249 11.12 3.03 -15.69
CA GLY A 249 11.39 4.03 -16.73
C GLY A 249 10.34 5.14 -16.88
N ASP A 250 9.16 5.02 -16.27
CA ASP A 250 8.03 5.93 -16.50
C ASP A 250 7.92 7.01 -15.42
N ALA A 251 8.00 8.27 -15.80
CA ALA A 251 7.96 9.42 -14.90
C ALA A 251 6.66 9.57 -14.09
N ARG A 252 5.56 8.94 -14.52
CA ARG A 252 4.29 8.93 -13.75
C ARG A 252 4.44 8.30 -12.38
N PHE A 253 5.43 7.44 -12.19
CA PHE A 253 5.74 6.75 -10.93
C PHE A 253 6.92 7.39 -10.18
N ASP A 254 7.27 8.65 -10.49
CA ASP A 254 8.31 9.38 -9.77
C ASP A 254 7.80 9.96 -8.44
N ASN A 255 8.74 10.15 -7.52
CA ASN A 255 8.53 10.83 -6.23
C ASN A 255 7.47 10.17 -5.33
N MET A 256 7.27 8.86 -5.46
CA MET A 256 6.44 8.05 -4.57
C MET A 256 7.17 6.75 -4.20
N PRO A 257 6.81 6.11 -3.07
CA PRO A 257 7.40 4.85 -2.66
C PRO A 257 6.95 3.71 -3.58
N LEU A 258 7.91 2.92 -4.05
CA LEU A 258 7.77 1.72 -4.87
C LEU A 258 8.34 0.56 -4.07
N ILE A 259 7.48 -0.24 -3.44
CA ILE A 259 7.81 -1.12 -2.33
C ILE A 259 7.71 -2.59 -2.75
N LEU A 260 8.75 -3.37 -2.46
CA LEU A 260 8.74 -4.82 -2.58
C LEU A 260 8.06 -5.46 -1.37
N GLU A 261 7.18 -6.41 -1.62
CA GLU A 261 6.63 -7.34 -0.65
C GLU A 261 6.84 -8.79 -1.11
N THR A 262 7.88 -8.99 -1.91
CA THR A 262 8.27 -10.29 -2.43
C THR A 262 8.69 -11.21 -1.28
N PRO A 263 8.41 -12.54 -1.36
CA PRO A 263 8.53 -13.44 -0.21
C PRO A 263 9.99 -13.77 0.18
N ASP A 264 10.97 -13.45 -0.66
CA ASP A 264 12.38 -13.75 -0.43
C ASP A 264 13.15 -12.46 -0.05
N GLU A 265 13.20 -12.17 1.25
CA GLU A 265 13.82 -10.95 1.79
C GLU A 265 15.32 -10.85 1.45
N GLU A 266 16.02 -11.98 1.28
CA GLU A 266 17.44 -11.99 0.94
C GLU A 266 17.70 -11.44 -0.48
N ARG A 267 16.68 -11.43 -1.34
CA ARG A 267 16.75 -10.90 -2.70
C ARG A 267 16.45 -9.40 -2.80
N TRP A 268 15.86 -8.77 -1.80
CA TRP A 268 15.42 -7.37 -1.87
C TRP A 268 16.53 -6.40 -2.29
N ALA A 269 17.71 -6.51 -1.70
CA ALA A 269 18.84 -5.65 -2.08
C ALA A 269 19.19 -5.78 -3.57
N LYS A 270 19.14 -7.00 -4.11
CA LYS A 270 19.42 -7.27 -5.52
C LYS A 270 18.28 -6.80 -6.44
N GLU A 271 17.05 -7.00 -6.06
CA GLU A 271 15.87 -6.52 -6.80
C GLU A 271 15.85 -4.99 -6.88
N ILE A 272 16.16 -4.30 -5.76
CA ILE A 272 16.30 -2.83 -5.70
C ILE A 272 17.43 -2.35 -6.61
N GLU A 273 18.60 -3.04 -6.63
CA GLU A 273 19.70 -2.71 -7.53
C GLU A 273 19.29 -2.79 -9.00
N ILE A 274 18.58 -3.86 -9.38
CA ILE A 274 18.09 -4.07 -10.75
C ILE A 274 17.10 -2.97 -11.15
N LEU A 275 16.13 -2.65 -10.28
CA LEU A 275 15.16 -1.58 -10.50
C LEU A 275 15.83 -0.21 -10.68
N ASN A 276 16.83 0.10 -9.84
CA ASN A 276 17.62 1.33 -9.96
C ASN A 276 18.39 1.41 -11.29
N ASN A 277 18.85 0.27 -11.82
CA ASN A 277 19.55 0.23 -13.11
C ASN A 277 18.59 0.48 -14.28
N TYR A 278 17.35 -0.02 -14.20
CA TYR A 278 16.32 0.28 -15.20
C TYR A 278 15.88 1.75 -15.17
N ALA A 279 15.79 2.36 -13.99
CA ALA A 279 15.42 3.77 -13.86
C ALA A 279 16.46 4.77 -14.42
N LYS A 280 17.68 4.30 -14.75
CA LYS A 280 18.76 5.12 -15.33
C LYS A 280 18.83 5.02 -16.87
N GLN A 281 18.06 4.14 -17.47
CA GLN A 281 18.01 3.90 -18.92
C GLN A 281 16.97 4.81 -19.58
#